data_f368dfe29df9fd769eab096150e72e2b
#
_entry.id   f368dfe29df9fd769eab096150e72e2b
#
_cell.length_a   1.000
_cell.length_b   1.000
_cell.length_c   1.000
_cell.angle_alpha   90.00
_cell.angle_beta   90.00
_cell.angle_gamma   90.00
#
_symmetry.space_group_name_H-M   'P 1'
#
loop_
_entity.id
_entity.type
_entity.pdbx_description
1 polymer ?
#
loop_
_entity_poly.entity_id
_entity_poly.type
_entity_poly.pdbx_seq_one_letter_code
_entity_poly.pdbx_strand_id
1 'polypeptide(L)'
;LGEKVEPITTEKVSSDTEEPITAEKVSTETEESITAEKVSAETEEPITAEKVSAETEEPIAAGKVSSEKNAEPSYVLLLNGSPHCNGSTATALEEVAGALERNGVHTEIVQVGHLAVRSCMACGACAETGKCVIDDIVNEIAPKFEKADGLVVGSPVYYASANATLVACLTRLFYSTHFDKRMKVGASVVSARRGGCSASFDELNKFFTISGMPVASSQYWNSIHGNNADEAKQDGEGLQIMRTLGNNMAFLIKSIAMGKEMFGLPELEERIGTNFIR
;
A
#
# COMPACT_ATOMS: atom_id res chain seq x y z
N LEU A 1 8.48 -52.37 26.67
CA LEU A 1 8.09 -51.79 27.95
C LEU A 1 7.13 -50.64 27.63
N GLY A 2 5.81 -51.00 27.70
CA GLY A 2 4.73 -50.07 27.45
C GLY A 2 4.28 -49.43 28.78
N GLU A 3 4.19 -48.12 28.82
CA GLU A 3 3.45 -47.41 29.86
C GLU A 3 2.05 -47.10 29.36
N LYS A 4 1.08 -47.60 30.15
CA LYS A 4 -0.35 -47.31 29.96
C LYS A 4 -0.64 -45.93 30.50
N VAL A 5 -1.19 -45.06 29.65
CA VAL A 5 -1.77 -43.79 30.11
C VAL A 5 -3.20 -44.03 30.54
N GLU A 6 -3.54 -43.75 31.80
CA GLU A 6 -4.88 -43.81 32.34
C GLU A 6 -5.70 -42.56 31.93
N PRO A 7 -7.04 -42.69 31.76
CA PRO A 7 -7.89 -41.58 31.37
C PRO A 7 -8.21 -40.66 32.55
N ILE A 8 -8.10 -39.33 32.29
CA ILE A 8 -8.49 -38.29 33.24
C ILE A 8 -10.02 -38.27 33.37
N THR A 9 -10.50 -38.49 34.60
CA THR A 9 -11.94 -38.39 34.95
C THR A 9 -12.34 -36.92 35.08
N THR A 10 -13.39 -36.54 34.36
CA THR A 10 -14.03 -35.21 34.44
C THR A 10 -14.84 -35.13 35.74
N GLU A 11 -14.42 -34.29 36.68
CA GLU A 11 -15.22 -33.84 37.81
C GLU A 11 -16.34 -32.89 37.35
N LYS A 12 -17.53 -33.12 37.88
CA LYS A 12 -18.74 -32.33 37.66
C LYS A 12 -18.57 -30.94 38.29
N VAL A 13 -18.60 -29.88 37.49
CA VAL A 13 -18.84 -28.52 37.97
C VAL A 13 -20.35 -28.34 38.16
N SER A 14 -20.75 -28.00 39.38
CA SER A 14 -22.13 -27.73 39.77
C SER A 14 -22.66 -26.49 39.10
N SER A 15 -23.89 -26.58 38.61
CA SER A 15 -24.67 -25.48 38.08
C SER A 15 -25.14 -24.54 39.17
N ASP A 16 -24.54 -23.35 39.25
CA ASP A 16 -25.17 -22.23 39.96
C ASP A 16 -25.94 -21.40 38.92
N THR A 17 -27.22 -21.29 39.21
CA THR A 17 -28.26 -20.60 38.44
C THR A 17 -28.03 -19.10 38.50
N GLU A 18 -27.61 -18.45 37.40
CA GLU A 18 -27.70 -17.02 37.23
C GLU A 18 -29.10 -16.64 36.73
N GLU A 19 -29.80 -15.81 37.49
CA GLU A 19 -31.10 -15.22 37.13
C GLU A 19 -30.92 -14.22 35.98
N PRO A 20 -31.89 -14.09 35.06
CA PRO A 20 -31.78 -13.12 33.95
C PRO A 20 -31.99 -11.69 34.47
N ILE A 21 -31.03 -10.83 34.14
CA ILE A 21 -31.14 -9.38 34.37
C ILE A 21 -32.19 -8.81 33.42
N THR A 22 -33.34 -8.45 33.95
CA THR A 22 -34.40 -7.73 33.24
C THR A 22 -33.99 -6.27 33.05
N ALA A 23 -34.14 -5.82 31.79
CA ALA A 23 -33.93 -4.43 31.40
C ALA A 23 -35.14 -3.56 31.88
N GLU A 24 -35.09 -3.10 33.12
CA GLU A 24 -35.96 -2.06 33.62
C GLU A 24 -35.27 -1.36 34.79
N LYS A 25 -34.61 -0.25 34.48
CA LYS A 25 -34.32 0.95 35.32
C LYS A 25 -33.10 1.69 34.81
N VAL A 26 -33.23 2.39 33.72
CA VAL A 26 -32.50 3.63 33.47
C VAL A 26 -33.53 4.64 32.98
N SER A 27 -34.15 5.30 33.92
CA SER A 27 -34.94 6.51 33.65
C SER A 27 -34.52 7.55 34.67
N THR A 28 -34.28 8.73 34.14
CA THR A 28 -34.24 10.03 34.83
C THR A 28 -33.01 10.36 35.67
N GLU A 29 -32.02 10.99 35.03
CA GLU A 29 -31.39 12.20 35.61
C GLU A 29 -31.11 13.20 34.49
N THR A 30 -31.96 14.23 34.53
CA THR A 30 -31.78 15.65 34.27
C THR A 30 -31.05 16.11 33.00
N GLU A 31 -31.88 16.54 32.02
CA GLU A 31 -31.52 17.56 31.06
C GLU A 31 -31.18 18.88 31.77
N GLU A 32 -29.91 19.21 31.91
CA GLU A 32 -29.48 20.57 32.16
C GLU A 32 -29.42 21.31 30.82
N SER A 33 -30.37 22.26 30.67
CA SER A 33 -30.44 23.17 29.55
C SER A 33 -29.19 24.04 29.46
N ILE A 34 -28.41 23.88 28.41
CA ILE A 34 -27.38 24.84 28.02
C ILE A 34 -28.09 26.05 27.43
N THR A 35 -28.21 27.14 28.22
CA THR A 35 -28.65 28.42 27.75
C THR A 35 -27.64 29.03 26.81
N ALA A 36 -28.05 29.26 25.57
CA ALA A 36 -27.27 29.99 24.57
C ALA A 36 -27.03 31.43 25.05
N GLU A 37 -25.81 31.73 25.45
CA GLU A 37 -25.34 33.07 25.69
C GLU A 37 -25.22 33.80 24.35
N LYS A 38 -25.88 34.95 24.26
CA LYS A 38 -25.89 35.84 23.10
C LYS A 38 -24.47 36.31 22.81
N VAL A 39 -23.89 35.82 21.72
CA VAL A 39 -22.77 36.51 21.10
C VAL A 39 -23.31 37.71 20.36
N SER A 40 -22.96 38.89 20.87
CA SER A 40 -23.29 40.18 20.24
C SER A 40 -22.59 40.26 18.88
N ALA A 41 -23.37 40.48 17.84
CA ALA A 41 -22.87 40.77 16.50
C ALA A 41 -22.12 42.11 16.53
N GLU A 42 -20.82 42.09 16.46
CA GLU A 42 -20.03 43.23 16.02
C GLU A 42 -20.16 43.31 14.50
N THR A 43 -20.71 44.43 14.05
CA THR A 43 -20.89 44.79 12.65
C THR A 43 -19.51 45.06 12.06
N GLU A 44 -19.01 44.15 11.24
CA GLU A 44 -17.85 44.40 10.37
C GLU A 44 -18.27 45.37 9.26
N GLU A 45 -17.60 46.52 9.20
CA GLU A 45 -17.76 47.46 8.10
C GLU A 45 -17.24 46.84 6.78
N PRO A 46 -17.88 47.13 5.62
CA PRO A 46 -17.43 46.58 4.35
C PRO A 46 -16.07 47.17 3.95
N ILE A 47 -15.09 46.30 3.76
CA ILE A 47 -13.78 46.68 3.19
C ILE A 47 -14.00 47.15 1.76
N THR A 48 -13.86 48.47 1.54
CA THR A 48 -13.88 49.05 0.21
C THR A 48 -12.65 48.56 -0.58
N ALA A 49 -12.91 47.98 -1.76
CA ALA A 49 -11.89 47.56 -2.70
C ALA A 49 -11.11 48.78 -3.21
N GLU A 50 -9.99 49.06 -2.58
CA GLU A 50 -9.01 50.01 -3.08
C GLU A 50 -8.18 49.33 -4.19
N LYS A 51 -8.04 50.04 -5.32
CA LYS A 51 -7.42 49.61 -6.55
C LYS A 51 -6.06 48.99 -6.30
N VAL A 52 -5.96 47.65 -6.42
CA VAL A 52 -4.67 47.02 -6.69
C VAL A 52 -4.37 47.27 -8.16
N SER A 53 -3.38 48.11 -8.39
CA SER A 53 -2.81 48.32 -9.73
C SER A 53 -2.31 47.01 -10.29
N ALA A 54 -2.87 46.61 -11.43
CA ALA A 54 -2.40 45.46 -12.17
C ALA A 54 -0.96 45.69 -12.63
N GLU A 55 0.00 45.16 -11.88
CA GLU A 55 1.29 44.82 -12.46
C GLU A 55 1.09 43.60 -13.31
N THR A 56 1.22 43.78 -14.61
CA THR A 56 1.18 42.71 -15.61
C THR A 56 2.38 41.80 -15.37
N GLU A 57 2.18 40.71 -14.63
CA GLU A 57 3.15 39.61 -14.64
C GLU A 57 3.19 39.05 -16.07
N GLU A 58 4.32 39.17 -16.72
CA GLU A 58 4.55 38.48 -17.99
C GLU A 58 4.37 36.98 -17.75
N PRO A 59 3.64 36.27 -18.65
CA PRO A 59 3.49 34.83 -18.50
C PRO A 59 4.89 34.19 -18.55
N ILE A 60 5.24 33.45 -17.49
CA ILE A 60 6.44 32.59 -17.50
C ILE A 60 6.32 31.71 -18.73
N ALA A 61 7.15 31.99 -19.73
CA ALA A 61 7.18 31.21 -20.95
C ALA A 61 7.45 29.76 -20.55
N ALA A 62 6.48 28.86 -20.87
CA ALA A 62 6.69 27.43 -20.75
C ALA A 62 7.89 27.07 -21.63
N GLY A 63 9.05 26.96 -20.99
CA GLY A 63 10.27 26.51 -21.63
C GLY A 63 9.97 25.17 -22.25
N LYS A 64 10.05 25.09 -23.60
CA LYS A 64 10.05 23.82 -24.28
C LYS A 64 11.23 23.04 -23.75
N VAL A 65 10.98 22.07 -22.87
CA VAL A 65 11.96 21.07 -22.48
C VAL A 65 12.23 20.23 -23.72
N SER A 66 13.20 20.66 -24.53
CA SER A 66 13.76 19.88 -25.62
C SER A 66 14.83 18.98 -25.03
N SER A 67 14.50 17.79 -24.64
CA SER A 67 15.46 16.72 -24.49
C SER A 67 14.83 15.39 -24.89
N GLU A 68 14.76 15.16 -26.20
CA GLU A 68 14.81 13.80 -26.73
C GLU A 68 16.25 13.26 -26.51
N LYS A 69 16.64 13.09 -25.26
CA LYS A 69 17.66 12.11 -24.91
C LYS A 69 16.93 10.76 -24.92
N ASN A 70 17.56 9.74 -25.53
CA ASN A 70 17.17 8.33 -25.49
C ASN A 70 17.16 7.81 -24.03
N ALA A 71 16.25 8.32 -23.21
CA ALA A 71 16.00 7.79 -21.87
C ALA A 71 15.22 6.49 -22.08
N GLU A 72 15.67 5.41 -21.45
CA GLU A 72 14.88 4.20 -21.43
C GLU A 72 13.48 4.55 -20.86
N PRO A 73 12.40 4.00 -21.45
CA PRO A 73 11.06 4.31 -21.00
C PRO A 73 10.88 3.86 -19.53
N SER A 74 10.18 4.66 -18.74
CA SER A 74 9.88 4.33 -17.35
C SER A 74 9.20 2.97 -17.24
N TYR A 75 9.56 2.21 -16.22
CA TYR A 75 9.14 0.83 -16.03
C TYR A 75 8.60 0.56 -14.63
N VAL A 76 7.46 -0.13 -14.55
CA VAL A 76 6.83 -0.57 -13.30
C VAL A 76 6.69 -2.08 -13.29
N LEU A 77 7.18 -2.69 -12.23
CA LEU A 77 7.00 -4.10 -11.94
C LEU A 77 5.73 -4.29 -11.10
N LEU A 78 4.86 -5.22 -11.51
CA LEU A 78 3.66 -5.58 -10.76
C LEU A 78 3.76 -7.03 -10.29
N LEU A 79 3.53 -7.29 -8.99
CA LEU A 79 3.54 -8.64 -8.42
C LEU A 79 2.12 -9.10 -8.11
N ASN A 80 1.67 -10.16 -8.77
CA ASN A 80 0.40 -10.78 -8.45
C ASN A 80 0.56 -11.83 -7.35
N GLY A 81 0.14 -11.49 -6.14
CA GLY A 81 0.15 -12.37 -4.97
C GLY A 81 -1.05 -13.32 -4.88
N SER A 82 -1.97 -13.29 -5.84
CA SER A 82 -3.08 -14.24 -5.87
C SER A 82 -2.63 -15.62 -6.35
N PRO A 83 -3.11 -16.73 -5.77
CA PRO A 83 -2.91 -18.06 -6.34
C PRO A 83 -3.63 -18.23 -7.68
N HIS A 84 -4.60 -17.37 -8.00
CA HIS A 84 -5.32 -17.38 -9.26
C HIS A 84 -4.74 -16.35 -10.23
N CYS A 85 -4.19 -16.82 -11.36
CA CYS A 85 -3.57 -15.95 -12.37
C CYS A 85 -4.58 -14.99 -13.04
N ASN A 86 -5.85 -15.38 -13.10
CA ASN A 86 -6.94 -14.64 -13.77
C ASN A 86 -8.09 -14.36 -12.80
N GLY A 87 -7.79 -14.00 -11.55
CA GLY A 87 -8.78 -13.68 -10.52
C GLY A 87 -8.99 -12.17 -10.35
N SER A 88 -9.70 -11.78 -9.29
CA SER A 88 -9.99 -10.37 -8.96
C SER A 88 -8.72 -9.53 -8.80
N THR A 89 -7.67 -10.09 -8.18
CA THR A 89 -6.37 -9.40 -8.04
C THR A 89 -5.72 -9.14 -9.39
N ALA A 90 -5.76 -10.12 -10.30
CA ALA A 90 -5.23 -9.96 -11.66
C ALA A 90 -5.97 -8.86 -12.41
N THR A 91 -7.31 -8.86 -12.36
CA THR A 91 -8.16 -7.82 -12.96
C THR A 91 -7.77 -6.42 -12.46
N ALA A 92 -7.53 -6.27 -11.15
CA ALA A 92 -7.08 -5.01 -10.57
C ALA A 92 -5.70 -4.57 -11.09
N LEU A 93 -4.73 -5.49 -11.10
CA LEU A 93 -3.37 -5.20 -11.58
C LEU A 93 -3.33 -4.89 -13.09
N GLU A 94 -4.14 -5.58 -13.89
CA GLU A 94 -4.30 -5.31 -15.33
C GLU A 94 -4.86 -3.91 -15.59
N GLU A 95 -5.83 -3.46 -14.78
CA GLU A 95 -6.39 -2.11 -14.88
C GLU A 95 -5.37 -1.03 -14.51
N VAL A 96 -4.56 -1.25 -13.44
CA VAL A 96 -3.44 -0.37 -13.07
C VAL A 96 -2.40 -0.34 -14.19
N ALA A 97 -2.00 -1.51 -14.71
CA ALA A 97 -1.03 -1.63 -15.80
C ALA A 97 -1.50 -0.89 -17.04
N GLY A 98 -2.76 -1.09 -17.46
CA GLY A 98 -3.33 -0.38 -18.59
C GLY A 98 -3.35 1.14 -18.42
N ALA A 99 -3.56 1.64 -17.19
CA ALA A 99 -3.48 3.07 -16.92
C ALA A 99 -2.03 3.60 -16.99
N LEU A 100 -1.06 2.85 -16.48
CA LEU A 100 0.37 3.17 -16.59
C LEU A 100 0.81 3.21 -18.06
N GLU A 101 0.45 2.21 -18.84
CA GLU A 101 0.79 2.10 -20.28
C GLU A 101 0.20 3.24 -21.11
N ARG A 102 -1.06 3.62 -20.85
CA ARG A 102 -1.65 4.82 -21.47
C ARG A 102 -0.90 6.09 -21.17
N ASN A 103 -0.15 6.12 -20.07
CA ASN A 103 0.73 7.23 -19.70
C ASN A 103 2.20 7.02 -20.16
N GLY A 104 2.49 6.03 -21.01
CA GLY A 104 3.82 5.78 -21.54
C GLY A 104 4.82 5.18 -20.54
N VAL A 105 4.31 4.46 -19.53
CA VAL A 105 5.11 3.70 -18.57
C VAL A 105 4.97 2.23 -18.89
N HIS A 106 6.07 1.54 -19.16
CA HIS A 106 6.07 0.10 -19.40
C HIS A 106 5.72 -0.69 -18.15
N THR A 107 5.05 -1.83 -18.33
CA THR A 107 4.65 -2.68 -17.22
C THR A 107 5.02 -4.14 -17.44
N GLU A 108 5.29 -4.85 -16.36
CA GLU A 108 5.42 -6.31 -16.33
C GLU A 108 4.70 -6.86 -15.10
N ILE A 109 3.79 -7.82 -15.30
CA ILE A 109 3.10 -8.52 -14.21
C ILE A 109 3.77 -9.88 -13.99
N VAL A 110 4.31 -10.08 -12.78
CA VAL A 110 4.92 -11.34 -12.36
C VAL A 110 3.98 -12.07 -11.40
N GLN A 111 3.68 -13.31 -11.71
CA GLN A 111 2.80 -14.15 -10.92
C GLN A 111 3.57 -14.82 -9.78
N VAL A 112 3.22 -14.51 -8.53
CA VAL A 112 3.90 -15.01 -7.33
C VAL A 112 3.01 -15.95 -6.51
N GLY A 113 1.74 -15.64 -6.39
CA GLY A 113 0.86 -16.23 -5.37
C GLY A 113 0.58 -17.72 -5.49
N HIS A 114 0.82 -18.34 -6.65
CA HIS A 114 0.66 -19.78 -6.87
C HIS A 114 1.94 -20.59 -6.60
N LEU A 115 3.07 -19.92 -6.36
CA LEU A 115 4.36 -20.54 -6.17
C LEU A 115 4.58 -20.97 -4.72
N ALA A 116 5.45 -21.97 -4.53
CA ALA A 116 5.87 -22.40 -3.19
C ALA A 116 7.03 -21.52 -2.69
N VAL A 117 6.72 -20.29 -2.30
CA VAL A 117 7.72 -19.36 -1.77
C VAL A 117 7.89 -19.56 -0.27
N ARG A 118 9.08 -20.01 0.14
CA ARG A 118 9.45 -20.16 1.54
C ARG A 118 9.71 -18.80 2.19
N SER A 119 9.29 -18.65 3.45
CA SER A 119 9.59 -17.47 4.26
C SER A 119 11.08 -17.31 4.55
N CYS A 120 11.50 -16.11 4.95
CA CYS A 120 12.87 -15.84 5.37
C CYS A 120 13.25 -16.70 6.59
N MET A 121 14.40 -17.36 6.52
CA MET A 121 14.96 -18.20 7.60
C MET A 121 15.99 -17.47 8.46
N ALA A 122 16.15 -16.15 8.29
CA ALA A 122 17.07 -15.30 9.04
C ALA A 122 18.53 -15.78 9.04
N CYS A 123 18.99 -16.39 7.95
CA CYS A 123 20.36 -16.94 7.85
C CYS A 123 21.45 -15.87 7.71
N GLY A 124 21.11 -14.62 7.42
CA GLY A 124 22.04 -13.49 7.30
C GLY A 124 22.89 -13.46 6.03
N ALA A 125 22.98 -14.53 5.24
CA ALA A 125 23.89 -14.62 4.10
C ALA A 125 23.69 -13.52 3.04
N CYS A 126 22.48 -13.01 2.88
CA CYS A 126 22.21 -11.92 1.94
C CYS A 126 22.84 -10.58 2.35
N ALA A 127 23.22 -10.39 3.62
CA ALA A 127 23.93 -9.20 4.06
C ALA A 127 25.29 -9.03 3.35
N GLU A 128 25.95 -10.14 3.01
CA GLU A 128 27.23 -10.15 2.29
C GLU A 128 27.05 -10.25 0.77
N THR A 129 26.09 -11.07 0.34
CA THR A 129 25.96 -11.46 -1.09
C THR A 129 25.02 -10.56 -1.89
N GLY A 130 24.13 -9.79 -1.25
CA GLY A 130 23.07 -9.06 -1.92
C GLY A 130 22.03 -9.96 -2.63
N LYS A 131 22.04 -11.29 -2.35
CA LYS A 131 21.18 -12.28 -2.98
C LYS A 131 20.67 -13.28 -1.94
N CYS A 132 19.41 -13.71 -2.06
CA CYS A 132 18.87 -14.76 -1.18
C CYS A 132 19.51 -16.12 -1.51
N VAL A 133 19.87 -16.88 -0.45
CA VAL A 133 20.42 -18.24 -0.63
C VAL A 133 19.40 -19.24 -1.15
N ILE A 134 18.11 -18.98 -0.97
CA ILE A 134 17.04 -19.81 -1.53
C ILE A 134 16.85 -19.36 -2.98
N ASP A 135 17.23 -20.23 -3.90
CA ASP A 135 17.18 -19.96 -5.33
C ASP A 135 15.78 -20.27 -5.88
N ASP A 136 14.98 -19.23 -5.97
CA ASP A 136 13.59 -19.26 -6.44
C ASP A 136 13.20 -17.92 -7.07
N ILE A 137 11.92 -17.72 -7.30
CA ILE A 137 11.33 -16.52 -7.92
C ILE A 137 11.81 -15.19 -7.30
N VAL A 138 12.20 -15.16 -6.01
CA VAL A 138 12.69 -13.93 -5.35
C VAL A 138 13.96 -13.43 -6.04
N ASN A 139 14.87 -14.36 -6.39
CA ASN A 139 16.11 -14.02 -7.08
C ASN A 139 15.90 -13.62 -8.55
N GLU A 140 14.80 -14.06 -9.16
CA GLU A 140 14.41 -13.66 -10.52
C GLU A 140 13.75 -12.27 -10.54
N ILE A 141 12.97 -11.94 -9.49
CA ILE A 141 12.32 -10.63 -9.33
C ILE A 141 13.33 -9.53 -8.98
N ALA A 142 14.35 -9.83 -8.19
CA ALA A 142 15.32 -8.86 -7.69
C ALA A 142 15.92 -7.95 -8.78
N PRO A 143 16.50 -8.46 -9.89
CA PRO A 143 17.04 -7.62 -10.95
C PRO A 143 15.98 -6.84 -11.74
N LYS A 144 14.73 -7.33 -11.80
CA LYS A 144 13.61 -6.60 -12.40
C LYS A 144 13.21 -5.42 -11.53
N PHE A 145 13.13 -5.62 -10.21
CA PHE A 145 12.83 -4.57 -9.26
C PHE A 145 13.95 -3.51 -9.20
N GLU A 146 15.21 -3.91 -9.33
CA GLU A 146 16.33 -2.97 -9.41
C GLU A 146 16.18 -1.98 -10.58
N LYS A 147 15.76 -2.47 -11.74
CA LYS A 147 15.54 -1.66 -12.95
C LYS A 147 14.25 -0.83 -12.92
N ALA A 148 13.25 -1.27 -12.15
CA ALA A 148 11.95 -0.62 -12.13
C ALA A 148 11.99 0.75 -11.44
N ASP A 149 11.23 1.72 -11.95
CA ASP A 149 10.95 3.01 -11.31
C ASP A 149 9.86 2.91 -10.25
N GLY A 150 9.10 1.83 -10.27
CA GLY A 150 8.07 1.56 -9.28
C GLY A 150 7.74 0.09 -9.13
N LEU A 151 7.09 -0.24 -8.01
CA LEU A 151 6.64 -1.58 -7.66
C LEU A 151 5.18 -1.54 -7.19
N VAL A 152 4.32 -2.29 -7.88
CA VAL A 152 2.95 -2.53 -7.45
C VAL A 152 2.83 -3.95 -6.91
N VAL A 153 2.22 -4.12 -5.74
CA VAL A 153 1.96 -5.45 -5.18
C VAL A 153 0.46 -5.66 -5.02
N GLY A 154 -0.06 -6.70 -5.65
CA GLY A 154 -1.47 -7.07 -5.58
C GLY A 154 -1.69 -8.32 -4.74
N SER A 155 -2.66 -8.30 -3.83
CA SER A 155 -2.97 -9.43 -2.97
C SER A 155 -4.47 -9.64 -2.79
N PRO A 156 -4.95 -10.91 -2.79
CA PRO A 156 -6.23 -11.20 -2.19
C PRO A 156 -6.13 -11.05 -0.67
N VAL A 157 -7.26 -10.77 -0.03
CA VAL A 157 -7.38 -10.69 1.43
C VAL A 157 -7.76 -12.04 1.99
N TYR A 158 -6.90 -12.60 2.85
CA TYR A 158 -7.13 -13.83 3.59
C TYR A 158 -7.04 -13.55 5.10
N TYR A 159 -8.12 -13.73 5.85
CA TYR A 159 -8.18 -13.46 7.29
C TYR A 159 -7.68 -12.04 7.66
N ALA A 160 -8.10 -11.04 6.88
CA ALA A 160 -7.71 -9.63 7.03
C ALA A 160 -6.18 -9.38 6.91
N SER A 161 -5.47 -10.24 6.20
CA SER A 161 -4.04 -10.12 5.88
C SER A 161 -3.81 -10.37 4.39
N ALA A 162 -2.67 -9.95 3.89
CA ALA A 162 -2.23 -10.28 2.54
C ALA A 162 -1.90 -11.78 2.42
N ASN A 163 -1.89 -12.30 1.19
CA ASN A 163 -1.48 -13.69 0.95
C ASN A 163 -0.06 -13.94 1.49
N ALA A 164 0.07 -14.93 2.37
CA ALA A 164 1.31 -15.29 3.04
C ALA A 164 2.47 -15.57 2.05
N THR A 165 2.19 -16.15 0.88
CA THR A 165 3.19 -16.35 -0.18
C THR A 165 3.77 -15.04 -0.67
N LEU A 166 2.94 -14.02 -0.90
CA LEU A 166 3.39 -12.69 -1.30
C LEU A 166 4.21 -12.04 -0.19
N VAL A 167 3.75 -12.10 1.06
CA VAL A 167 4.47 -11.54 2.21
C VAL A 167 5.83 -12.21 2.38
N ALA A 168 5.92 -13.53 2.23
CA ALA A 168 7.18 -14.27 2.26
C ALA A 168 8.14 -13.82 1.13
N CYS A 169 7.61 -13.64 -0.08
CA CYS A 169 8.35 -13.12 -1.23
C CYS A 169 8.89 -11.71 -0.95
N LEU A 170 8.03 -10.78 -0.54
CA LEU A 170 8.41 -9.40 -0.25
C LEU A 170 9.43 -9.31 0.88
N THR A 171 9.22 -10.05 1.98
CA THR A 171 10.17 -10.08 3.09
C THR A 171 11.57 -10.45 2.61
N ARG A 172 11.69 -11.49 1.81
CA ARG A 172 12.99 -11.93 1.26
C ARG A 172 13.53 -10.97 0.23
N LEU A 173 12.70 -10.46 -0.67
CA LEU A 173 13.09 -9.51 -1.71
C LEU A 173 13.68 -8.24 -1.10
N PHE A 174 13.00 -7.64 -0.13
CA PHE A 174 13.46 -6.41 0.51
C PHE A 174 14.70 -6.63 1.40
N TYR A 175 14.83 -7.79 2.05
CA TYR A 175 16.01 -8.13 2.83
C TYR A 175 17.25 -8.44 1.98
N SER A 176 17.07 -9.11 0.83
CA SER A 176 18.20 -9.61 0.07
C SER A 176 18.73 -8.66 -1.00
N THR A 177 18.04 -7.54 -1.26
CA THR A 177 18.45 -6.58 -2.29
C THR A 177 19.07 -5.34 -1.67
N HIS A 178 20.28 -4.96 -2.14
CA HIS A 178 21.07 -3.85 -1.60
C HIS A 178 21.00 -2.57 -2.45
N PHE A 179 20.37 -2.60 -3.61
CA PHE A 179 20.20 -1.39 -4.42
C PHE A 179 19.34 -0.34 -3.70
N ASP A 180 19.57 0.92 -4.01
CA ASP A 180 18.81 2.03 -3.46
C ASP A 180 17.35 2.01 -3.98
N LYS A 181 16.41 1.88 -3.05
CA LYS A 181 14.97 1.85 -3.33
C LYS A 181 14.31 3.21 -3.18
N ARG A 182 15.04 4.20 -2.64
CA ARG A 182 14.49 5.54 -2.40
C ARG A 182 13.96 6.16 -3.68
N MET A 183 12.79 6.77 -3.56
CA MET A 183 12.11 7.44 -4.67
C MET A 183 11.68 6.52 -5.82
N LYS A 184 11.79 5.19 -5.69
CA LYS A 184 10.97 4.28 -6.50
C LYS A 184 9.54 4.34 -5.97
N VAL A 185 8.56 4.47 -6.85
CA VAL A 185 7.16 4.63 -6.42
C VAL A 185 6.56 3.27 -6.05
N GLY A 186 6.03 3.14 -4.84
CA GLY A 186 5.34 1.94 -4.37
C GLY A 186 3.83 2.07 -4.45
N ALA A 187 3.12 0.96 -4.67
CA ALA A 187 1.67 0.90 -4.48
C ALA A 187 1.22 -0.52 -4.09
N SER A 188 0.25 -0.62 -3.21
CA SER A 188 -0.45 -1.87 -2.91
C SER A 188 -1.87 -1.84 -3.44
N VAL A 189 -2.34 -3.00 -3.90
CA VAL A 189 -3.68 -3.25 -4.38
C VAL A 189 -4.23 -4.49 -3.68
N VAL A 190 -5.43 -4.43 -3.15
CA VAL A 190 -6.03 -5.55 -2.46
C VAL A 190 -7.39 -5.92 -3.06
N SER A 191 -7.66 -7.22 -3.12
CA SER A 191 -8.95 -7.72 -3.59
C SER A 191 -9.62 -8.56 -2.51
N ALA A 192 -10.91 -8.34 -2.28
CA ALA A 192 -11.68 -9.09 -1.32
C ALA A 192 -13.12 -9.28 -1.80
N ARG A 193 -13.78 -10.33 -1.29
CA ARG A 193 -15.22 -10.42 -1.43
C ARG A 193 -15.94 -9.34 -0.60
N ARG A 194 -15.39 -9.00 0.59
CA ARG A 194 -16.06 -8.10 1.55
C ARG A 194 -15.09 -7.31 2.42
N GLY A 195 -14.73 -7.77 3.62
CA GLY A 195 -13.95 -7.04 4.61
C GLY A 195 -12.47 -7.41 4.65
N GLY A 196 -11.68 -6.61 5.39
CA GLY A 196 -10.26 -6.85 5.65
C GLY A 196 -9.29 -6.14 4.69
N CYS A 197 -9.78 -5.35 3.73
CA CYS A 197 -8.94 -4.67 2.74
C CYS A 197 -7.97 -3.68 3.40
N SER A 198 -8.43 -2.82 4.32
CA SER A 198 -7.58 -1.79 4.94
C SER A 198 -6.40 -2.38 5.70
N ALA A 199 -6.61 -3.46 6.47
CA ALA A 199 -5.54 -4.12 7.21
C ALA A 199 -4.46 -4.70 6.28
N SER A 200 -4.87 -5.38 5.19
CA SER A 200 -3.95 -5.92 4.20
C SER A 200 -3.24 -4.83 3.39
N PHE A 201 -3.94 -3.73 3.10
CA PHE A 201 -3.38 -2.57 2.43
C PHE A 201 -2.28 -1.92 3.28
N ASP A 202 -2.53 -1.70 4.57
CA ASP A 202 -1.56 -1.14 5.50
C ASP A 202 -0.35 -2.07 5.69
N GLU A 203 -0.57 -3.38 5.76
CA GLU A 203 0.49 -4.38 5.86
C GLU A 203 1.47 -4.28 4.69
N LEU A 204 0.96 -4.22 3.46
CA LEU A 204 1.78 -4.16 2.25
C LEU A 204 2.52 -2.83 2.09
N ASN A 205 1.89 -1.71 2.43
CA ASN A 205 2.51 -0.39 2.31
C ASN A 205 3.71 -0.19 3.24
N LYS A 206 3.83 -0.96 4.33
CA LYS A 206 4.99 -0.90 5.23
C LYS A 206 6.31 -1.27 4.56
N PHE A 207 6.30 -2.16 3.55
CA PHE A 207 7.49 -2.50 2.78
C PHE A 207 8.04 -1.28 2.02
N PHE A 208 7.16 -0.44 1.50
CA PHE A 208 7.55 0.77 0.77
C PHE A 208 8.04 1.86 1.71
N THR A 209 7.27 2.15 2.75
CA THR A 209 7.55 3.28 3.65
C THR A 209 8.87 3.12 4.40
N ILE A 210 9.22 1.90 4.87
CA ILE A 210 10.51 1.64 5.54
C ILE A 210 11.70 1.75 4.56
N SER A 211 11.44 1.64 3.26
CA SER A 211 12.47 1.65 2.20
C SER A 211 12.64 3.02 1.54
N GLY A 212 11.98 4.07 2.05
CA GLY A 212 12.04 5.41 1.49
C GLY A 212 11.36 5.52 0.12
N MET A 213 10.43 4.62 -0.18
CA MET A 213 9.63 4.63 -1.40
C MET A 213 8.35 5.44 -1.16
N PRO A 214 8.07 6.50 -1.92
CA PRO A 214 6.79 7.19 -1.86
C PRO A 214 5.66 6.24 -2.29
N VAL A 215 4.55 6.26 -1.53
CA VAL A 215 3.39 5.41 -1.81
C VAL A 215 2.40 6.19 -2.67
N ALA A 216 2.08 5.67 -3.86
CA ALA A 216 1.06 6.25 -4.70
C ALA A 216 -0.34 5.99 -4.10
N SER A 217 -1.16 7.04 -4.09
CA SER A 217 -2.57 6.99 -3.71
C SER A 217 -3.48 7.14 -4.92
N SER A 218 -4.72 6.68 -4.78
CA SER A 218 -5.83 6.96 -5.69
C SER A 218 -6.79 7.97 -5.06
N GLN A 219 -8.07 7.88 -5.38
CA GLN A 219 -9.13 8.65 -4.74
C GLN A 219 -9.72 7.98 -3.48
N TYR A 220 -9.33 6.72 -3.22
CA TYR A 220 -9.74 5.93 -2.05
C TYR A 220 -8.65 4.90 -1.71
N TRP A 221 -8.85 4.00 -0.74
CA TRP A 221 -7.94 2.87 -0.54
C TRP A 221 -7.97 1.94 -1.75
N ASN A 222 -6.82 1.47 -2.19
CA ASN A 222 -6.68 0.71 -3.43
C ASN A 222 -7.25 -0.71 -3.28
N SER A 223 -8.56 -0.82 -3.29
CA SER A 223 -9.29 -2.09 -3.18
C SER A 223 -10.25 -2.32 -4.34
N ILE A 224 -10.47 -3.59 -4.68
CA ILE A 224 -11.48 -4.06 -5.61
C ILE A 224 -12.25 -5.23 -4.99
N HIS A 225 -13.53 -5.35 -5.29
CA HIS A 225 -14.40 -6.35 -4.70
C HIS A 225 -14.93 -7.33 -5.74
N GLY A 226 -14.96 -8.62 -5.37
CA GLY A 226 -15.48 -9.70 -6.20
C GLY A 226 -14.91 -11.06 -5.77
N ASN A 227 -15.66 -12.14 -5.97
CA ASN A 227 -15.19 -13.51 -5.73
C ASN A 227 -14.31 -14.03 -6.86
N ASN A 228 -14.42 -13.45 -8.05
CA ASN A 228 -13.72 -13.84 -9.27
C ASN A 228 -13.55 -12.63 -10.19
N ALA A 229 -12.89 -12.83 -11.32
CA ALA A 229 -12.60 -11.76 -12.27
C ALA A 229 -13.87 -11.12 -12.86
N ASP A 230 -14.91 -11.90 -13.10
CA ASP A 230 -16.15 -11.39 -13.73
C ASP A 230 -16.94 -10.50 -12.76
N GLU A 231 -16.94 -10.83 -11.47
CA GLU A 231 -17.50 -9.97 -10.44
C GLU A 231 -16.63 -8.71 -10.23
N ALA A 232 -15.32 -8.84 -10.19
CA ALA A 232 -14.41 -7.71 -10.06
C ALA A 232 -14.53 -6.71 -11.22
N LYS A 233 -14.82 -7.18 -12.43
CA LYS A 233 -15.10 -6.31 -13.59
C LYS A 233 -16.41 -5.54 -13.47
N GLN A 234 -17.31 -5.94 -12.57
CA GLN A 234 -18.55 -5.23 -12.26
C GLN A 234 -18.38 -4.20 -11.13
N ASP A 235 -17.28 -4.24 -10.39
CA ASP A 235 -16.92 -3.23 -9.38
C ASP A 235 -16.42 -1.95 -10.08
N GLY A 236 -17.37 -1.13 -10.54
CA GLY A 236 -17.08 0.11 -11.27
C GLY A 236 -16.25 1.10 -10.44
N GLU A 237 -16.47 1.18 -9.13
CA GLU A 237 -15.68 2.02 -8.21
C GLU A 237 -14.26 1.49 -8.07
N GLY A 238 -14.09 0.19 -7.81
CA GLY A 238 -12.79 -0.45 -7.70
C GLY A 238 -11.95 -0.28 -8.98
N LEU A 239 -12.54 -0.48 -10.14
CA LEU A 239 -11.86 -0.25 -11.43
C LEU A 239 -11.47 1.22 -11.63
N GLN A 240 -12.31 2.17 -11.21
CA GLN A 240 -11.98 3.59 -11.26
C GLN A 240 -10.80 3.92 -10.32
N ILE A 241 -10.78 3.34 -9.12
CA ILE A 241 -9.67 3.46 -8.16
C ILE A 241 -8.37 2.96 -8.79
N MET A 242 -8.38 1.80 -9.47
CA MET A 242 -7.20 1.24 -10.14
C MET A 242 -6.69 2.14 -11.26
N ARG A 243 -7.59 2.70 -12.09
CA ARG A 243 -7.20 3.66 -13.14
C ARG A 243 -6.58 4.93 -12.56
N THR A 244 -7.19 5.48 -11.52
CA THR A 244 -6.68 6.68 -10.83
C THR A 244 -5.31 6.40 -10.21
N LEU A 245 -5.13 5.23 -9.57
CA LEU A 245 -3.85 4.81 -9.04
C LEU A 245 -2.76 4.78 -10.12
N GLY A 246 -3.03 4.13 -11.26
CA GLY A 246 -2.07 4.05 -12.36
C GLY A 246 -1.71 5.43 -12.94
N ASN A 247 -2.69 6.32 -13.08
CA ASN A 247 -2.47 7.69 -13.55
C ASN A 247 -1.61 8.49 -12.55
N ASN A 248 -1.94 8.44 -11.25
CA ASN A 248 -1.19 9.13 -10.21
C ASN A 248 0.24 8.59 -10.07
N MET A 249 0.40 7.27 -10.16
CA MET A 249 1.71 6.63 -10.12
C MET A 249 2.59 7.04 -11.29
N ALA A 250 2.04 7.10 -12.51
CA ALA A 250 2.74 7.57 -13.69
C ALA A 250 3.18 9.03 -13.55
N PHE A 251 2.31 9.88 -13.00
CA PHE A 251 2.63 11.28 -12.71
C PHE A 251 3.79 11.39 -11.70
N LEU A 252 3.74 10.63 -10.61
CA LEU A 252 4.79 10.62 -9.59
C LEU A 252 6.13 10.15 -10.16
N ILE A 253 6.15 9.05 -10.93
CA ILE A 253 7.37 8.52 -11.56
C ILE A 253 8.02 9.58 -12.46
N LYS A 254 7.24 10.22 -13.32
CA LYS A 254 7.75 11.28 -14.21
C LYS A 254 8.25 12.50 -13.45
N SER A 255 7.51 12.94 -12.43
CA SER A 255 7.90 14.07 -11.58
C SER A 255 9.18 13.79 -10.80
N ILE A 256 9.32 12.56 -10.26
CA ILE A 256 10.53 12.14 -9.55
C ILE A 256 11.72 12.04 -10.51
N ALA A 257 11.53 11.53 -11.73
CA ALA A 257 12.58 11.48 -12.74
C ALA A 257 13.10 12.89 -13.08
N MET A 258 12.18 13.84 -13.31
CA MET A 258 12.52 15.24 -13.53
C MET A 258 13.20 15.86 -12.30
N GLY A 259 12.70 15.61 -11.10
CA GLY A 259 13.30 16.10 -9.86
C GLY A 259 14.72 15.57 -9.65
N LYS A 260 14.96 14.29 -9.94
CA LYS A 260 16.30 13.67 -9.89
C LYS A 260 17.27 14.32 -10.88
N GLU A 261 16.80 14.64 -12.09
CA GLU A 261 17.63 15.30 -13.10
C GLU A 261 17.98 16.75 -12.70
N MET A 262 17.03 17.47 -12.10
CA MET A 262 17.21 18.89 -11.77
C MET A 262 17.93 19.11 -10.43
N PHE A 263 17.67 18.30 -9.42
CA PHE A 263 18.08 18.54 -8.04
C PHE A 263 18.93 17.42 -7.44
N GLY A 264 19.02 16.26 -8.10
CA GLY A 264 19.54 15.04 -7.50
C GLY A 264 18.56 14.40 -6.50
N LEU A 265 18.98 13.32 -5.88
CA LEU A 265 18.24 12.75 -4.74
C LEU A 265 18.56 13.52 -3.46
N PRO A 266 17.62 13.62 -2.50
CA PRO A 266 17.91 14.15 -1.18
C PRO A 266 19.12 13.45 -0.55
N GLU A 267 20.01 14.23 0.05
CA GLU A 267 21.15 13.68 0.81
C GLU A 267 20.65 12.83 1.98
N LEU A 268 21.37 11.75 2.26
CA LEU A 268 21.14 10.95 3.45
C LEU A 268 22.12 11.37 4.55
N GLU A 269 21.56 11.62 5.72
CA GLU A 269 22.38 11.69 6.93
C GLU A 269 22.94 10.31 7.26
N GLU A 270 24.07 10.29 7.98
CA GLU A 270 24.60 9.06 8.55
C GLU A 270 23.58 8.42 9.51
N ARG A 271 23.30 7.14 9.29
CA ARG A 271 22.27 6.45 10.08
C ARG A 271 22.70 6.25 11.52
N ILE A 272 21.99 6.86 12.45
CA ILE A 272 22.14 6.62 13.88
C ILE A 272 21.30 5.40 14.27
N GLY A 273 21.97 4.31 14.64
CA GLY A 273 21.32 3.11 15.14
C GLY A 273 20.99 3.22 16.63
N THR A 274 19.72 2.99 17.01
CA THR A 274 19.34 2.89 18.42
C THR A 274 19.39 1.43 18.87
N ASN A 275 20.16 1.15 19.92
CA ASN A 275 20.20 -0.15 20.56
C ASN A 275 19.87 0.01 22.06
N PHE A 276 18.75 -0.58 22.48
CA PHE A 276 18.31 -0.55 23.89
C PHE A 276 18.94 -1.65 24.75
N ILE A 277 19.67 -2.60 24.16
CA ILE A 277 20.44 -3.63 24.87
C ILE A 277 21.85 -3.08 25.08
N ARG A 278 22.18 -2.85 26.33
CA ARG A 278 23.50 -2.35 26.75
C ARG A 278 24.23 -3.41 27.55
#